data_64568d94afde01c958cc860fb348a86e
#
_entry.id   64568d94afde01c958cc860fb348a86e
#
_cell.length_a   1.000
_cell.length_b   1.000
_cell.length_c   1.000
_cell.angle_alpha   90.00
_cell.angle_beta   90.00
_cell.angle_gamma   90.00
#
_symmetry.space_group_name_H-M   'P 1'
#
loop_
_entity.id
_entity.type
_entity.pdbx_description
1 polymer ?
#
loop_
_entity_poly.entity_id
_entity_poly.type
_entity_poly.pdbx_seq_one_letter_code
_entity_poly.pdbx_strand_id
1 'polypeptide(L)'
;PKGKDKYVDDPESWETCERLIAELLNEMEVEYVDGPGEAAFYGPKIDMQFHTVTGRDESVSTVQLDFAVPRRLGLHYVGSDGADHVPYCIHRAPFSTHERFVAFLIEHFAGAFPTWLAPVQVRVLTVSNQFTEYGQQIVDRLRTHFIRAELGSDSDTVSKKIRDGTTQKIPNLVVVGEREAQNSTVTLRRYGIEKQETLSIEMLEQTLVDAIRQRSLELPLS
;
A
#
# COMPACT_ATOMS: atom_id res chain seq x y z
N PRO A 1 0.64 9.88 33.33
CA PRO A 1 -0.55 10.39 32.61
C PRO A 1 -1.29 11.43 33.43
N LYS A 2 -1.79 12.51 32.79
CA LYS A 2 -2.61 13.53 33.46
C LYS A 2 -4.09 13.17 33.27
N GLY A 3 -4.79 12.83 34.34
CA GLY A 3 -6.22 12.46 34.33
C GLY A 3 -6.49 11.14 35.06
N LYS A 4 -6.68 11.21 36.37
CA LYS A 4 -6.81 10.02 37.24
C LYS A 4 -7.97 9.07 36.88
N ASP A 5 -9.00 9.56 36.19
CA ASP A 5 -10.20 8.76 35.87
C ASP A 5 -10.14 8.05 34.51
N LYS A 6 -9.17 8.40 33.62
CA LYS A 6 -9.05 7.82 32.28
C LYS A 6 -8.13 6.59 32.26
N TYR A 7 -7.10 6.57 33.05
CA TYR A 7 -5.99 5.62 32.98
C TYR A 7 -6.04 4.61 34.12
N VAL A 8 -5.56 3.40 33.84
CA VAL A 8 -5.41 2.39 34.90
C VAL A 8 -4.42 2.87 35.97
N ASP A 9 -4.78 2.68 37.24
CA ASP A 9 -3.96 3.09 38.37
C ASP A 9 -2.88 2.02 38.68
N ASP A 10 -1.75 2.13 37.98
CA ASP A 10 -0.57 1.26 38.14
C ASP A 10 0.70 2.07 37.80
N PRO A 11 1.15 2.96 38.69
CA PRO A 11 2.27 3.87 38.41
C PRO A 11 3.56 3.15 38.04
N GLU A 12 3.86 2.00 38.61
CA GLU A 12 5.07 1.21 38.36
C GLU A 12 5.07 0.65 36.93
N SER A 13 3.96 0.10 36.45
CA SER A 13 3.83 -0.39 35.08
C SER A 13 3.91 0.76 34.07
N TRP A 14 3.32 1.92 34.36
CA TRP A 14 3.43 3.12 33.52
C TRP A 14 4.89 3.56 33.38
N GLU A 15 5.61 3.77 34.48
CA GLU A 15 7.01 4.20 34.48
C GLU A 15 7.90 3.21 33.71
N THR A 16 7.71 1.91 33.97
CA THR A 16 8.48 0.86 33.31
C THR A 16 8.23 0.85 31.81
N CYS A 17 6.97 0.90 31.38
CA CYS A 17 6.61 0.82 29.95
C CYS A 17 6.99 2.08 29.17
N GLU A 18 6.81 3.27 29.76
CA GLU A 18 7.22 4.55 29.13
C GLU A 18 8.74 4.59 28.96
N ARG A 19 9.50 4.17 29.99
CA ARG A 19 10.96 4.09 29.92
C ARG A 19 11.44 3.11 28.86
N LEU A 20 10.89 1.89 28.82
CA LEU A 20 11.25 0.87 27.80
C LEU A 20 10.99 1.35 26.37
N ILE A 21 9.86 2.02 26.14
CA ILE A 21 9.55 2.60 24.83
C ILE A 21 10.56 3.67 24.44
N ALA A 22 10.89 4.58 25.35
CA ALA A 22 11.88 5.64 25.10
C ALA A 22 13.29 5.07 24.83
N GLU A 23 13.73 4.09 25.63
CA GLU A 23 15.00 3.39 25.44
C GLU A 23 15.05 2.71 24.06
N LEU A 24 13.98 2.00 23.68
CA LEU A 24 13.89 1.32 22.38
C LEU A 24 13.96 2.30 21.19
N LEU A 25 13.21 3.41 21.25
CA LEU A 25 13.21 4.41 20.18
C LEU A 25 14.57 5.08 20.04
N ASN A 26 15.27 5.36 21.16
CA ASN A 26 16.62 5.89 21.16
C ASN A 26 17.64 4.88 20.62
N GLU A 27 17.54 3.61 20.99
CA GLU A 27 18.41 2.54 20.46
C GLU A 27 18.25 2.37 18.94
N MET A 28 17.01 2.53 18.45
CA MET A 28 16.68 2.48 17.02
C MET A 28 16.99 3.77 16.27
N GLU A 29 17.47 4.81 16.94
CA GLU A 29 17.74 6.15 16.37
C GLU A 29 16.51 6.77 15.68
N VAL A 30 15.30 6.50 16.22
CA VAL A 30 14.05 7.04 15.69
C VAL A 30 13.75 8.37 16.36
N GLU A 31 13.59 9.42 15.56
CA GLU A 31 13.09 10.72 16.06
C GLU A 31 11.62 10.62 16.46
N TYR A 32 11.28 11.10 17.63
CA TYR A 32 9.91 11.09 18.14
C TYR A 32 9.59 12.36 18.95
N VAL A 33 8.30 12.60 19.10
CA VAL A 33 7.74 13.69 19.90
C VAL A 33 6.87 13.09 20.99
N ASP A 34 7.04 13.54 22.23
CA ASP A 34 6.19 13.14 23.33
C ASP A 34 4.77 13.69 23.14
N GLY A 35 3.77 12.80 23.27
CA GLY A 35 2.34 13.12 23.23
C GLY A 35 1.68 12.97 24.61
N PRO A 36 1.91 13.88 25.57
CA PRO A 36 1.36 13.74 26.91
C PRO A 36 -0.16 13.78 26.89
N GLY A 37 -0.79 12.74 27.47
CA GLY A 37 -2.25 12.59 27.54
C GLY A 37 -2.89 11.84 26.38
N GLU A 38 -2.12 11.39 25.40
CA GLU A 38 -2.61 10.64 24.22
C GLU A 38 -2.56 9.12 24.41
N ALA A 39 -1.97 8.62 25.48
CA ALA A 39 -1.88 7.20 25.77
C ALA A 39 -3.27 6.53 25.82
N ALA A 40 -3.30 5.21 25.58
CA ALA A 40 -4.48 4.40 25.82
C ALA A 40 -4.71 4.27 27.35
N PHE A 41 -5.94 3.91 27.78
CA PHE A 41 -6.24 3.77 29.20
C PHE A 41 -5.45 2.62 29.85
N TYR A 42 -5.01 1.66 29.07
CA TYR A 42 -4.34 0.42 29.46
C TYR A 42 -2.81 0.46 29.32
N GLY A 43 -2.25 1.52 28.80
CA GLY A 43 -0.81 1.65 28.64
C GLY A 43 -0.36 2.67 27.59
N PRO A 44 0.96 2.90 27.50
CA PRO A 44 1.55 3.82 26.53
C PRO A 44 1.53 3.26 25.11
N LYS A 45 1.70 4.14 24.11
CA LYS A 45 1.68 3.79 22.70
C LYS A 45 2.70 4.58 21.88
N ILE A 46 3.07 4.00 20.76
CA ILE A 46 3.80 4.66 19.69
C ILE A 46 2.83 4.80 18.52
N ASP A 47 2.58 6.02 18.06
CA ASP A 47 1.80 6.29 16.87
C ASP A 47 2.71 6.83 15.77
N MET A 48 2.66 6.21 14.58
CA MET A 48 3.27 6.77 13.39
C MET A 48 2.29 7.75 12.76
N GLN A 49 2.67 9.03 12.72
CA GLN A 49 1.86 10.09 12.15
C GLN A 49 2.17 10.27 10.67
N PHE A 50 1.15 10.51 9.88
CA PHE A 50 1.24 10.86 8.48
C PHE A 50 0.68 12.27 8.29
N HIS A 51 1.47 13.14 7.67
CA HIS A 51 1.02 14.49 7.32
C HIS A 51 0.22 14.44 6.01
N THR A 52 -1.08 14.65 6.10
CA THR A 52 -1.99 14.62 4.95
C THR A 52 -1.84 15.87 4.08
N VAL A 53 -2.26 15.81 2.82
CA VAL A 53 -2.25 16.97 1.91
C VAL A 53 -3.18 18.08 2.39
N THR A 54 -4.13 17.77 3.28
CA THR A 54 -5.01 18.77 3.92
C THR A 54 -4.35 19.48 5.11
N GLY A 55 -3.08 19.15 5.43
CA GLY A 55 -2.32 19.76 6.52
C GLY A 55 -2.66 19.22 7.92
N ARG A 56 -3.25 18.03 8.02
CA ARG A 56 -3.56 17.36 9.30
C ARG A 56 -2.62 16.19 9.52
N ASP A 57 -2.30 15.94 10.78
CA ASP A 57 -1.59 14.73 11.18
C ASP A 57 -2.62 13.63 11.50
N GLU A 58 -2.43 12.47 10.90
CA GLU A 58 -3.28 11.30 11.08
C GLU A 58 -2.44 10.06 11.44
N SER A 59 -2.86 9.32 12.44
CA SER A 59 -2.18 8.07 12.82
C SER A 59 -2.42 6.99 11.76
N VAL A 60 -1.34 6.52 11.14
CA VAL A 60 -1.37 5.45 10.12
C VAL A 60 -1.09 4.10 10.73
N SER A 61 -0.22 4.05 11.73
CA SER A 61 0.19 2.83 12.41
C SER A 61 0.31 3.09 13.90
N THR A 62 0.04 2.07 14.70
CA THR A 62 0.18 2.15 16.15
C THR A 62 0.74 0.86 16.72
N VAL A 63 1.56 1.00 17.77
CA VAL A 63 1.98 -0.08 18.64
C VAL A 63 1.64 0.35 20.08
N GLN A 64 0.92 -0.48 20.80
CA GLN A 64 0.41 -0.17 22.15
C GLN A 64 0.83 -1.26 23.12
N LEU A 65 1.36 -0.86 24.25
CA LEU A 65 1.75 -1.78 25.32
C LEU A 65 0.66 -1.79 26.39
N ASP A 66 0.06 -2.95 26.62
CA ASP A 66 -1.10 -3.15 27.50
C ASP A 66 -0.72 -4.02 28.68
N PHE A 67 -0.78 -3.46 29.86
CA PHE A 67 -0.56 -4.16 31.13
C PHE A 67 -1.85 -4.29 31.98
N ALA A 68 -2.98 -3.77 31.49
CA ALA A 68 -4.24 -3.73 32.23
C ALA A 68 -5.23 -4.82 31.81
N VAL A 69 -5.46 -5.00 30.50
CA VAL A 69 -6.47 -5.94 29.99
C VAL A 69 -6.13 -7.39 30.31
N PRO A 70 -4.88 -7.88 30.16
CA PRO A 70 -4.51 -9.23 30.56
C PRO A 70 -4.84 -9.53 32.05
N ARG A 71 -4.54 -8.57 32.92
CA ARG A 71 -4.87 -8.68 34.36
C ARG A 71 -6.38 -8.79 34.63
N ARG A 72 -7.17 -7.96 33.92
CA ARG A 72 -8.65 -7.99 34.04
C ARG A 72 -9.27 -9.29 33.54
N LEU A 73 -8.65 -9.91 32.53
CA LEU A 73 -9.08 -11.18 31.97
C LEU A 73 -8.54 -12.39 32.74
N GLY A 74 -7.72 -12.18 33.77
CA GLY A 74 -7.10 -13.26 34.55
C GLY A 74 -6.12 -14.10 33.73
N LEU A 75 -5.45 -13.52 32.75
CA LEU A 75 -4.45 -14.23 31.95
C LEU A 75 -3.16 -14.40 32.73
N HIS A 76 -2.63 -15.63 32.73
CA HIS A 76 -1.38 -15.99 33.40
C HIS A 76 -0.51 -16.85 32.51
N TYR A 77 0.79 -16.78 32.72
CA TYR A 77 1.78 -17.71 32.21
C TYR A 77 2.73 -18.15 33.30
N VAL A 78 3.27 -19.35 33.22
CA VAL A 78 4.26 -19.86 34.17
C VAL A 78 5.64 -19.34 33.76
N GLY A 79 6.24 -18.54 34.65
CA GLY A 79 7.58 -18.00 34.43
C GLY A 79 8.70 -19.04 34.59
N SER A 80 9.92 -18.64 34.30
CA SER A 80 11.13 -19.50 34.50
C SER A 80 11.41 -19.80 35.99
N ASP A 81 10.82 -19.03 36.88
CA ASP A 81 10.84 -19.21 38.34
C ASP A 81 9.79 -20.22 38.83
N GLY A 82 8.92 -20.74 37.93
CA GLY A 82 7.83 -21.66 38.25
C GLY A 82 6.61 -20.97 38.85
N ALA A 83 6.56 -19.66 38.96
CA ALA A 83 5.42 -18.87 39.43
C ALA A 83 4.51 -18.39 38.30
N ASP A 84 3.26 -18.10 38.64
CA ASP A 84 2.30 -17.50 37.73
C ASP A 84 2.57 -15.99 37.61
N HIS A 85 2.70 -15.52 36.35
CA HIS A 85 2.85 -14.12 36.01
C HIS A 85 1.75 -13.64 35.08
N VAL A 86 1.36 -12.37 35.21
CA VAL A 86 0.43 -11.72 34.26
C VAL A 86 1.24 -11.24 33.03
N PRO A 87 0.87 -11.64 31.80
CA PRO A 87 1.58 -11.19 30.62
C PRO A 87 1.27 -9.72 30.32
N TYR A 88 2.19 -9.04 29.66
CA TYR A 88 1.89 -7.81 28.94
C TYR A 88 1.42 -8.17 27.52
N CYS A 89 0.49 -7.39 26.98
CA CYS A 89 0.01 -7.57 25.61
C CYS A 89 0.52 -6.43 24.72
N ILE A 90 0.98 -6.77 23.53
CA ILE A 90 1.37 -5.78 22.52
C ILE A 90 0.30 -5.77 21.43
N HIS A 91 -0.47 -4.66 21.38
CA HIS A 91 -1.40 -4.41 20.28
C HIS A 91 -0.65 -3.74 19.15
N ARG A 92 -0.87 -4.21 17.94
CA ARG A 92 -0.23 -3.66 16.74
C ARG A 92 -1.22 -3.52 15.60
N ALA A 93 -1.36 -2.30 15.09
CA ALA A 93 -2.13 -1.99 13.90
C ALA A 93 -1.22 -1.34 12.85
N PRO A 94 -0.57 -2.12 11.95
CA PRO A 94 0.44 -1.61 11.02
C PRO A 94 -0.09 -0.61 10.01
N PHE A 95 -1.39 -0.68 9.65
CA PHE A 95 -2.01 0.11 8.58
C PHE A 95 -3.34 0.73 8.98
N SER A 96 -3.58 0.95 10.28
CA SER A 96 -4.88 1.41 10.77
C SER A 96 -6.01 0.47 10.30
N THR A 97 -7.08 0.99 9.66
CA THR A 97 -8.06 0.17 8.93
C THR A 97 -7.73 0.18 7.44
N HIS A 98 -8.17 -0.85 6.71
CA HIS A 98 -7.95 -0.95 5.25
C HIS A 98 -8.50 0.27 4.52
N GLU A 99 -9.72 0.71 4.88
CA GLU A 99 -10.39 1.85 4.24
C GLU A 99 -9.62 3.15 4.45
N ARG A 100 -9.14 3.40 5.67
CA ARG A 100 -8.34 4.59 5.98
C ARG A 100 -7.01 4.56 5.24
N PHE A 101 -6.33 3.42 5.22
CA PHE A 101 -5.06 3.29 4.52
C PHE A 101 -5.21 3.45 3.01
N VAL A 102 -6.27 2.88 2.40
CA VAL A 102 -6.60 3.10 0.98
C VAL A 102 -6.87 4.58 0.70
N ALA A 103 -7.58 5.27 1.60
CA ALA A 103 -7.83 6.71 1.46
C ALA A 103 -6.52 7.52 1.45
N PHE A 104 -5.57 7.20 2.34
CA PHE A 104 -4.24 7.83 2.34
C PHE A 104 -3.49 7.59 1.02
N LEU A 105 -3.54 6.36 0.50
CA LEU A 105 -2.88 6.04 -0.77
C LEU A 105 -3.51 6.81 -1.94
N ILE A 106 -4.84 6.91 -2.00
CA ILE A 106 -5.55 7.69 -3.02
C ILE A 106 -5.15 9.16 -2.94
N GLU A 107 -5.08 9.72 -1.73
CA GLU A 107 -4.67 11.10 -1.49
C GLU A 107 -3.20 11.32 -1.88
N HIS A 108 -2.29 10.45 -1.42
CA HIS A 108 -0.85 10.55 -1.67
C HIS A 108 -0.51 10.48 -3.16
N PHE A 109 -1.09 9.54 -3.89
CA PHE A 109 -0.87 9.38 -5.33
C PHE A 109 -1.82 10.20 -6.19
N ALA A 110 -2.71 11.00 -5.59
CA ALA A 110 -3.81 11.67 -6.28
C ALA A 110 -4.59 10.71 -7.21
N GLY A 111 -4.71 9.44 -6.81
CA GLY A 111 -5.32 8.36 -7.57
C GLY A 111 -4.49 7.80 -8.74
N ALA A 112 -3.31 8.34 -9.04
CA ALA A 112 -2.40 7.84 -10.07
C ALA A 112 -1.41 6.83 -9.46
N PHE A 113 -1.88 5.64 -9.19
CA PHE A 113 -1.07 4.61 -8.53
C PHE A 113 0.08 4.12 -9.41
N PRO A 114 1.25 3.80 -8.81
CA PRO A 114 2.30 3.10 -9.51
C PRO A 114 1.82 1.72 -9.95
N THR A 115 2.44 1.15 -10.98
CA THR A 115 2.01 -0.10 -11.62
C THR A 115 1.76 -1.23 -10.63
N TRP A 116 2.66 -1.44 -9.65
CA TRP A 116 2.52 -2.55 -8.69
C TRP A 116 1.30 -2.42 -7.77
N LEU A 117 0.84 -1.19 -7.50
CA LEU A 117 -0.27 -0.91 -6.59
C LEU A 117 -1.62 -0.72 -7.31
N ALA A 118 -1.61 -0.33 -8.59
CA ALA A 118 -2.81 -0.01 -9.35
C ALA A 118 -3.80 -1.19 -9.40
N PRO A 119 -5.12 -0.97 -9.19
CA PRO A 119 -6.15 -2.02 -9.33
C PRO A 119 -6.16 -2.66 -10.72
N VAL A 120 -6.07 -1.84 -11.77
CA VAL A 120 -5.81 -2.25 -13.16
C VAL A 120 -4.41 -1.79 -13.50
N GLN A 121 -3.50 -2.73 -13.73
CA GLN A 121 -2.10 -2.43 -13.99
C GLN A 121 -1.82 -2.15 -15.46
N VAL A 122 -2.56 -2.83 -16.33
CA VAL A 122 -2.45 -2.70 -17.79
C VAL A 122 -3.85 -2.79 -18.40
N ARG A 123 -4.15 -1.87 -19.32
CA ARG A 123 -5.31 -2.02 -20.21
C ARG A 123 -4.84 -2.11 -21.66
N VAL A 124 -5.19 -3.20 -22.33
CA VAL A 124 -4.90 -3.41 -23.75
C VAL A 124 -6.02 -2.79 -24.58
N LEU A 125 -5.66 -1.93 -25.52
CA LEU A 125 -6.57 -1.16 -26.37
C LEU A 125 -6.36 -1.58 -27.82
N THR A 126 -7.38 -2.15 -28.46
CA THR A 126 -7.36 -2.52 -29.87
C THR A 126 -7.79 -1.34 -30.73
N VAL A 127 -7.11 -1.13 -31.85
CA VAL A 127 -7.46 -0.08 -32.83
C VAL A 127 -8.76 -0.40 -33.54
N SER A 128 -9.02 -1.69 -33.79
CA SER A 128 -10.29 -2.19 -34.36
C SER A 128 -10.56 -3.59 -33.86
N ASN A 129 -11.81 -4.05 -34.02
CA ASN A 129 -12.27 -5.38 -33.55
C ASN A 129 -11.53 -6.56 -34.17
N GLN A 130 -10.93 -6.38 -35.35
CA GLN A 130 -10.13 -7.43 -35.99
C GLN A 130 -8.87 -7.81 -35.18
N PHE A 131 -8.43 -6.94 -34.24
CA PHE A 131 -7.27 -7.18 -33.38
C PHE A 131 -7.66 -7.62 -31.96
N THR A 132 -8.96 -7.84 -31.69
CA THR A 132 -9.46 -8.23 -30.37
C THR A 132 -8.84 -9.53 -29.89
N GLU A 133 -8.69 -10.52 -30.78
CA GLU A 133 -8.05 -11.81 -30.43
C GLU A 133 -6.59 -11.62 -30.06
N TYR A 134 -5.83 -10.82 -30.80
CA TYR A 134 -4.44 -10.50 -30.49
C TYR A 134 -4.32 -9.74 -29.15
N GLY A 135 -5.21 -8.76 -28.93
CA GLY A 135 -5.27 -8.05 -27.66
C GLY A 135 -5.58 -8.97 -26.48
N GLN A 136 -6.51 -9.93 -26.67
CA GLN A 136 -6.85 -10.90 -25.64
C GLN A 136 -5.67 -11.84 -25.32
N GLN A 137 -4.93 -12.30 -26.33
CA GLN A 137 -3.73 -13.12 -26.12
C GLN A 137 -2.69 -12.39 -25.24
N ILE A 138 -2.51 -11.08 -25.45
CA ILE A 138 -1.62 -10.26 -24.60
C ILE A 138 -2.14 -10.19 -23.16
N VAL A 139 -3.44 -9.93 -22.99
CA VAL A 139 -4.05 -9.90 -21.64
C VAL A 139 -3.86 -11.25 -20.92
N ASP A 140 -4.14 -12.36 -21.59
CA ASP A 140 -4.03 -13.68 -21.01
C ASP A 140 -2.58 -14.01 -20.64
N ARG A 141 -1.64 -13.64 -21.50
CA ARG A 141 -0.21 -13.79 -21.27
C ARG A 141 0.26 -12.99 -20.06
N LEU A 142 -0.15 -11.71 -19.94
CA LEU A 142 0.16 -10.88 -18.76
C LEU A 142 -0.44 -11.48 -17.47
N ARG A 143 -1.64 -12.05 -17.54
CA ARG A 143 -2.31 -12.69 -16.40
C ARG A 143 -1.59 -13.93 -15.92
N THR A 144 -0.86 -14.67 -16.76
CA THR A 144 -0.03 -15.81 -16.31
C THR A 144 1.05 -15.37 -15.31
N HIS A 145 1.46 -14.10 -15.36
CA HIS A 145 2.38 -13.46 -14.41
C HIS A 145 1.69 -12.74 -13.25
N PHE A 146 0.39 -13.02 -13.03
CA PHE A 146 -0.45 -12.36 -12.01
C PHE A 146 -0.58 -10.84 -12.19
N ILE A 147 -0.33 -10.33 -13.40
CA ILE A 147 -0.55 -8.91 -13.72
C ILE A 147 -2.04 -8.68 -13.93
N ARG A 148 -2.59 -7.69 -13.24
CA ARG A 148 -4.00 -7.27 -13.37
C ARG A 148 -4.21 -6.52 -14.68
N ALA A 149 -4.35 -7.29 -15.75
CA ALA A 149 -4.55 -6.79 -17.11
C ALA A 149 -6.01 -7.00 -17.56
N GLU A 150 -6.52 -6.08 -18.37
CA GLU A 150 -7.84 -6.17 -18.98
C GLU A 150 -7.82 -5.69 -20.43
N LEU A 151 -8.80 -6.14 -21.22
CA LEU A 151 -9.03 -5.66 -22.57
C LEU A 151 -10.01 -4.48 -22.53
N GLY A 152 -9.71 -3.41 -23.26
CA GLY A 152 -10.63 -2.29 -23.42
C GLY A 152 -11.87 -2.63 -24.22
N SER A 153 -12.93 -1.83 -24.08
CA SER A 153 -14.19 -2.01 -24.80
C SER A 153 -13.99 -1.98 -26.33
N ASP A 154 -14.67 -2.88 -27.04
CA ASP A 154 -14.60 -2.97 -28.51
C ASP A 154 -15.46 -1.92 -29.24
N SER A 155 -16.42 -1.32 -28.56
CA SER A 155 -17.43 -0.43 -29.17
C SER A 155 -16.96 1.01 -29.42
N ASP A 156 -15.80 1.39 -28.86
CA ASP A 156 -15.32 2.77 -28.88
C ASP A 156 -14.15 2.99 -29.83
N THR A 157 -13.96 4.25 -30.27
CA THR A 157 -12.75 4.64 -31.02
C THR A 157 -11.52 4.55 -30.13
N VAL A 158 -10.35 4.26 -30.72
CA VAL A 158 -9.08 4.18 -29.96
C VAL A 158 -8.77 5.45 -29.17
N SER A 159 -9.09 6.63 -29.73
CA SER A 159 -8.91 7.91 -29.04
C SER A 159 -9.78 8.03 -27.80
N LYS A 160 -11.04 7.52 -27.84
CA LYS A 160 -11.90 7.49 -26.67
C LYS A 160 -11.40 6.49 -25.63
N LYS A 161 -11.00 5.29 -26.06
CA LYS A 161 -10.40 4.27 -25.16
C LYS A 161 -9.17 4.81 -24.42
N ILE A 162 -8.28 5.52 -25.14
CA ILE A 162 -7.09 6.15 -24.54
C ILE A 162 -7.51 7.23 -23.52
N ARG A 163 -8.43 8.12 -23.90
CA ARG A 163 -8.93 9.17 -23.00
C ARG A 163 -9.55 8.57 -21.74
N ASP A 164 -10.37 7.55 -21.87
CA ASP A 164 -11.05 6.90 -20.75
C ASP A 164 -10.03 6.21 -19.82
N GLY A 165 -9.03 5.51 -20.39
CA GLY A 165 -7.94 4.93 -19.59
C GLY A 165 -7.09 5.97 -18.87
N THR A 166 -6.82 7.10 -19.54
CA THR A 166 -6.11 8.23 -18.92
C THR A 166 -6.93 8.90 -17.83
N THR A 167 -8.23 9.09 -18.04
CA THR A 167 -9.14 9.66 -17.03
C THR A 167 -9.24 8.76 -15.79
N GLN A 168 -9.21 7.44 -15.98
CA GLN A 168 -9.17 6.46 -14.90
C GLN A 168 -7.78 6.29 -14.28
N LYS A 169 -6.79 7.03 -14.77
CA LYS A 169 -5.40 7.00 -14.28
C LYS A 169 -4.78 5.60 -14.31
N ILE A 170 -5.11 4.81 -15.33
CA ILE A 170 -4.49 3.51 -15.53
C ILE A 170 -3.01 3.73 -15.90
N PRO A 171 -2.08 3.14 -15.15
CA PRO A 171 -0.66 3.45 -15.32
C PRO A 171 -0.11 3.07 -16.71
N ASN A 172 -0.62 1.99 -17.30
CA ASN A 172 -0.12 1.47 -18.57
C ASN A 172 -1.27 1.17 -19.54
N LEU A 173 -1.30 1.87 -20.67
CA LEU A 173 -2.20 1.60 -21.79
C LEU A 173 -1.38 1.00 -22.92
N VAL A 174 -1.72 -0.20 -23.34
CA VAL A 174 -1.07 -0.95 -24.40
C VAL A 174 -1.94 -0.89 -25.64
N VAL A 175 -1.51 -0.17 -26.67
CA VAL A 175 -2.26 -0.03 -27.92
C VAL A 175 -1.75 -1.06 -28.92
N VAL A 176 -2.69 -1.77 -29.56
CA VAL A 176 -2.39 -2.77 -30.59
C VAL A 176 -3.26 -2.58 -31.83
N GLY A 177 -2.61 -2.62 -32.97
CA GLY A 177 -3.19 -2.52 -34.28
C GLY A 177 -2.48 -3.45 -35.26
N GLU A 178 -2.61 -3.19 -36.55
CA GLU A 178 -2.07 -4.03 -37.61
C GLU A 178 -0.54 -4.18 -37.52
N ARG A 179 0.18 -3.08 -37.29
CA ARG A 179 1.65 -3.09 -37.20
C ARG A 179 2.14 -3.92 -36.02
N GLU A 180 1.50 -3.73 -34.87
CA GLU A 180 1.84 -4.45 -33.66
C GLU A 180 1.56 -5.95 -33.82
N ALA A 181 0.41 -6.32 -34.40
CA ALA A 181 0.05 -7.71 -34.64
C ALA A 181 0.99 -8.42 -35.62
N GLN A 182 1.40 -7.73 -36.71
CA GLN A 182 2.34 -8.28 -37.71
C GLN A 182 3.75 -8.49 -37.16
N ASN A 183 4.20 -7.62 -36.23
CA ASN A 183 5.57 -7.61 -35.73
C ASN A 183 5.70 -8.22 -34.33
N SER A 184 4.62 -8.76 -33.74
CA SER A 184 4.59 -9.25 -32.35
C SER A 184 5.06 -8.22 -31.33
N THR A 185 4.63 -6.96 -31.53
CA THR A 185 4.98 -5.82 -30.68
C THR A 185 3.74 -5.20 -30.05
N VAL A 186 3.96 -4.21 -29.20
CA VAL A 186 2.93 -3.37 -28.58
C VAL A 186 3.40 -1.93 -28.55
N THR A 187 2.47 -0.98 -28.59
CA THR A 187 2.75 0.42 -28.32
C THR A 187 2.29 0.77 -26.91
N LEU A 188 3.25 1.02 -26.00
CA LEU A 188 3.01 1.36 -24.62
C LEU A 188 2.85 2.88 -24.44
N ARG A 189 1.82 3.29 -23.73
CA ARG A 189 1.56 4.64 -23.24
C ARG A 189 1.48 4.61 -21.74
N ARG A 190 2.26 5.45 -21.06
CA ARG A 190 2.26 5.55 -19.59
C ARG A 190 1.49 6.78 -19.14
N TYR A 191 0.77 6.66 -18.04
CA TYR A 191 0.06 7.80 -17.44
C TYR A 191 1.05 8.92 -17.10
N GLY A 192 0.72 10.15 -17.49
CA GLY A 192 1.55 11.33 -17.21
C GLY A 192 2.79 11.47 -18.10
N ILE A 193 3.05 10.54 -19.04
CA ILE A 193 4.20 10.57 -19.95
C ILE A 193 3.72 10.66 -21.41
N GLU A 194 4.15 11.70 -22.12
CA GLU A 194 3.75 11.91 -23.52
C GLU A 194 4.42 10.92 -24.49
N LYS A 195 5.66 10.53 -24.19
CA LYS A 195 6.44 9.62 -25.04
C LYS A 195 5.79 8.25 -25.06
N GLN A 196 5.55 7.73 -26.26
CA GLN A 196 5.11 6.35 -26.48
C GLN A 196 6.31 5.48 -26.87
N GLU A 197 6.25 4.21 -26.52
CA GLU A 197 7.33 3.27 -26.75
C GLU A 197 6.79 2.01 -27.42
N THR A 198 7.45 1.57 -28.51
CA THR A 198 7.13 0.29 -29.14
C THR A 198 8.07 -0.76 -28.59
N LEU A 199 7.50 -1.81 -28.01
CA LEU A 199 8.22 -2.89 -27.32
C LEU A 199 7.80 -4.25 -27.90
N SER A 200 8.68 -5.24 -27.81
CA SER A 200 8.22 -6.63 -27.94
C SER A 200 7.33 -7.01 -26.74
N ILE A 201 6.49 -8.02 -26.92
CA ILE A 201 5.63 -8.51 -25.81
C ILE A 201 6.48 -9.00 -24.66
N GLU A 202 7.59 -9.68 -24.96
CA GLU A 202 8.54 -10.21 -23.96
C GLU A 202 9.17 -9.08 -23.13
N MET A 203 9.55 -7.98 -23.75
CA MET A 203 10.13 -6.83 -23.08
C MET A 203 9.09 -6.15 -22.19
N LEU A 204 7.85 -5.99 -22.65
CA LEU A 204 6.75 -5.48 -21.84
C LEU A 204 6.54 -6.34 -20.59
N GLU A 205 6.45 -7.66 -20.75
CA GLU A 205 6.27 -8.60 -19.63
C GLU A 205 7.38 -8.47 -18.59
N GLN A 206 8.62 -8.56 -19.04
CA GLN A 206 9.78 -8.50 -18.17
C GLN A 206 9.80 -7.20 -17.38
N THR A 207 9.60 -6.08 -18.06
CA THR A 207 9.59 -4.75 -17.44
C THR A 207 8.48 -4.62 -16.38
N LEU A 208 7.28 -5.10 -16.70
CA LEU A 208 6.16 -5.06 -15.75
C LEU A 208 6.40 -5.98 -14.54
N VAL A 209 6.89 -7.19 -14.76
CA VAL A 209 7.21 -8.15 -13.69
C VAL A 209 8.27 -7.57 -12.76
N ASP A 210 9.33 -6.99 -13.31
CA ASP A 210 10.41 -6.42 -12.52
C ASP A 210 9.93 -5.20 -11.71
N ALA A 211 9.18 -4.29 -12.33
CA ALA A 211 8.61 -3.13 -11.65
C ALA A 211 7.66 -3.54 -10.50
N ILE A 212 6.84 -4.57 -10.71
CA ILE A 212 5.92 -5.08 -9.68
C ILE A 212 6.70 -5.75 -8.54
N ARG A 213 7.70 -6.58 -8.85
CA ARG A 213 8.53 -7.26 -7.83
C ARG A 213 9.33 -6.27 -6.99
N GLN A 214 9.90 -5.27 -7.63
CA GLN A 214 10.69 -4.23 -6.97
C GLN A 214 9.84 -3.16 -6.30
N ARG A 215 8.51 -3.17 -6.51
CA ARG A 215 7.58 -2.12 -6.06
C ARG A 215 8.03 -0.73 -6.52
N SER A 216 8.50 -0.64 -7.75
CA SER A 216 9.00 0.60 -8.34
C SER A 216 7.90 1.66 -8.42
N LEU A 217 8.21 2.90 -8.04
CA LEU A 217 7.27 4.02 -8.18
C LEU A 217 7.07 4.39 -9.65
N GLU A 218 8.10 4.19 -10.47
CA GLU A 218 8.07 4.41 -11.91
C GLU A 218 8.35 3.10 -12.64
N LEU A 219 7.84 2.98 -13.88
CA LEU A 219 8.17 1.86 -14.75
C LEU A 219 9.55 2.15 -15.39
N PRO A 220 10.59 1.36 -15.10
CA PRO A 220 11.91 1.59 -15.66
C PRO A 220 11.92 1.16 -17.13
N LEU A 221 11.78 2.12 -18.03
CA LEU A 221 11.99 1.96 -19.46
C LEU A 221 13.12 2.89 -19.87
N SER A 222 13.99 2.37 -20.71
CA SER A 222 15.21 3.01 -21.21
C SER A 222 14.92 4.21 -22.11
#